data_e2910812d52c4ba06322907240f12bfc
#
_entry.id   e2910812d52c4ba06322907240f12bfc
#
_cell.length_a   1.000
_cell.length_b   1.000
_cell.length_c   1.000
_cell.angle_alpha   90.00
_cell.angle_beta   90.00
_cell.angle_gamma   90.00
#
_symmetry.space_group_name_H-M   'P 1'
#
loop_
_entity.id
_entity.type
_entity.pdbx_description
1 polymer ?
#
loop_
_entity_poly.entity_id
_entity_poly.type
_entity_poly.pdbx_seq_one_letter_code
_entity_poly.pdbx_strand_id
1 'polypeptide(L)'
;MARELISKNATKSVYRDGDKAVKVFCKGFPKAEVLNEALISARVEAIGGINIPSIQAVSVEEDGCWSITRDYIEGKTLTELMKENPDKRDEYLNQMVELQLMIHSKTCPLLNKLKDKMARQISEMEELDSVNRYD
;
A
#
# COMPACT_ATOMS: atom_id res chain seq x y z
N MET A 1 -9.86 1.70 22.76
CA MET A 1 -8.58 2.46 22.75
C MET A 1 -8.59 3.44 21.59
N ALA A 2 -8.09 4.65 21.84
CA ALA A 2 -8.07 5.66 20.81
C ALA A 2 -7.01 5.37 19.76
N ARG A 3 -7.41 5.37 18.50
CA ARG A 3 -6.51 5.28 17.36
C ARG A 3 -5.89 6.65 17.10
N GLU A 4 -4.62 6.68 16.77
CA GLU A 4 -3.90 7.88 16.38
C GLU A 4 -3.87 7.99 14.85
N LEU A 5 -4.33 9.11 14.31
CA LEU A 5 -4.27 9.36 12.87
C LEU A 5 -2.83 9.64 12.44
N ILE A 6 -2.30 8.83 11.53
CA ILE A 6 -0.95 8.97 10.98
C ILE A 6 -1.00 9.75 9.66
N SER A 7 -1.90 9.38 8.75
CA SER A 7 -2.04 10.03 7.45
C SER A 7 -3.45 9.91 6.92
N LYS A 8 -3.82 10.85 6.07
CA LYS A 8 -5.15 10.87 5.44
C LYS A 8 -5.05 11.47 4.05
N ASN A 9 -5.74 10.84 3.11
CA ASN A 9 -5.98 11.41 1.78
C ASN A 9 -7.46 11.26 1.40
N ALA A 10 -7.81 11.55 0.15
CA ALA A 10 -9.20 11.53 -0.31
C ALA A 10 -9.89 10.16 -0.18
N THR A 11 -9.12 9.07 -0.29
CA THR A 11 -9.67 7.71 -0.35
C THR A 11 -9.34 6.83 0.85
N LYS A 12 -8.37 7.22 1.66
CA LYS A 12 -7.81 6.36 2.71
C LYS A 12 -7.38 7.18 3.92
N SER A 13 -7.51 6.56 5.09
CA SER A 13 -6.95 7.09 6.34
C SER A 13 -6.14 5.97 7.00
N VAL A 14 -4.97 6.30 7.53
CA VAL A 14 -4.12 5.34 8.25
C VAL A 14 -4.02 5.76 9.70
N TYR A 15 -4.31 4.83 10.58
CA TYR A 15 -4.28 5.02 12.04
C TYR A 15 -3.27 4.07 12.67
N ARG A 16 -2.67 4.53 13.76
CA ARG A 16 -1.94 3.66 14.68
C ARG A 16 -2.88 3.19 15.78
N ASP A 17 -2.92 1.90 16.02
CA ASP A 17 -3.66 1.26 17.09
C ASP A 17 -2.71 0.30 17.84
N GLY A 18 -2.01 0.82 18.85
CA GLY A 18 -0.99 0.07 19.57
C GLY A 18 0.20 -0.32 18.68
N ASP A 19 0.40 -1.61 18.49
CA ASP A 19 1.43 -2.18 17.62
C ASP A 19 0.92 -2.46 16.19
N LYS A 20 -0.27 -1.98 15.85
CA LYS A 20 -0.92 -2.17 14.56
C LYS A 20 -1.09 -0.86 13.81
N ALA A 21 -1.03 -0.95 12.48
CA ALA A 21 -1.42 0.10 11.57
C ALA A 21 -2.73 -0.31 10.89
N VAL A 22 -3.75 0.55 10.96
CA VAL A 22 -5.07 0.28 10.39
C VAL A 22 -5.31 1.26 9.26
N LYS A 23 -5.44 0.74 8.06
CA LYS A 23 -5.76 1.52 6.87
C LYS A 23 -7.26 1.40 6.60
N VAL A 24 -7.97 2.49 6.74
CA VAL A 24 -9.41 2.55 6.53
C VAL A 24 -9.69 3.20 5.18
N PHE A 25 -10.43 2.51 4.34
CA PHE A 25 -10.84 3.01 3.03
C PHE A 25 -12.11 3.86 3.14
N CYS A 26 -12.27 4.84 2.26
CA CYS A 26 -13.46 5.69 2.26
C CYS A 26 -14.73 4.86 2.00
N LYS A 27 -15.86 5.42 2.40
CA LYS A 27 -17.16 4.80 2.16
C LYS A 27 -17.41 4.64 0.66
N GLY A 28 -17.82 3.43 0.25
CA GLY A 28 -18.05 3.12 -1.16
C GLY A 28 -16.79 2.72 -1.93
N PHE A 29 -15.62 2.65 -1.28
CA PHE A 29 -14.42 2.15 -1.94
C PHE A 29 -14.64 0.71 -2.41
N PRO A 30 -14.24 0.34 -3.65
CA PRO A 30 -14.52 -0.99 -4.18
C PRO A 30 -13.95 -2.12 -3.33
N LYS A 31 -14.81 -3.02 -2.90
CA LYS A 31 -14.43 -4.20 -2.11
C LYS A 31 -13.36 -5.03 -2.80
N ALA A 32 -13.49 -5.22 -4.11
CA ALA A 32 -12.53 -6.00 -4.89
C ALA A 32 -11.11 -5.41 -4.81
N GLU A 33 -10.99 -4.09 -4.82
CA GLU A 33 -9.69 -3.41 -4.71
C GLU A 33 -9.07 -3.59 -3.31
N VAL A 34 -9.88 -3.55 -2.26
CA VAL A 34 -9.43 -3.80 -0.88
C VAL A 34 -8.88 -5.22 -0.75
N LEU A 35 -9.65 -6.21 -1.21
CA LEU A 35 -9.25 -7.61 -1.14
C LEU A 35 -8.05 -7.91 -2.02
N ASN A 36 -7.96 -7.28 -3.18
CA ASN A 36 -6.80 -7.41 -4.07
C ASN A 36 -5.53 -6.84 -3.44
N GLU A 37 -5.59 -5.69 -2.79
CA GLU A 37 -4.47 -5.11 -2.07
C GLU A 37 -3.97 -6.05 -0.97
N ALA A 38 -4.89 -6.61 -0.19
CA ALA A 38 -4.56 -7.56 0.86
C ALA A 38 -3.91 -8.83 0.29
N LEU A 39 -4.45 -9.36 -0.80
CA LEU A 39 -3.92 -10.56 -1.46
C LEU A 39 -2.51 -10.32 -2.00
N ILE A 40 -2.28 -9.20 -2.67
CA ILE A 40 -0.96 -8.84 -3.20
C ILE A 40 0.06 -8.74 -2.07
N SER A 41 -0.29 -8.06 -0.97
CA SER A 41 0.58 -7.93 0.18
C SER A 41 0.90 -9.28 0.83
N ALA A 42 -0.07 -10.18 0.93
CA ALA A 42 0.12 -11.53 1.45
C ALA A 42 1.04 -12.36 0.54
N ARG A 43 0.93 -12.22 -0.77
CA ARG A 43 1.81 -12.89 -1.73
C ARG A 43 3.25 -12.43 -1.65
N VAL A 44 3.46 -11.12 -1.49
CA VAL A 44 4.81 -10.56 -1.29
C VAL A 44 5.40 -11.03 0.05
N GLU A 45 4.60 -11.06 1.10
CA GLU A 45 4.99 -11.58 2.41
C GLU A 45 5.44 -13.03 2.33
N ALA A 46 4.74 -13.86 1.57
CA ALA A 46 5.03 -15.28 1.39
C ALA A 46 6.36 -15.56 0.68
N ILE A 47 6.86 -14.64 -0.13
CA ILE A 47 8.16 -14.80 -0.79
C ILE A 47 9.30 -14.85 0.24
N GLY A 48 9.19 -14.08 1.31
CA GLY A 48 10.23 -13.96 2.32
C GLY A 48 11.46 -13.16 1.87
N GLY A 49 12.37 -12.93 2.79
CA GLY A 49 13.61 -12.19 2.52
C GLY A 49 13.45 -10.68 2.36
N ILE A 50 12.24 -10.15 2.49
CA ILE A 50 11.95 -8.73 2.50
C ILE A 50 11.22 -8.43 3.81
N ASN A 51 11.69 -7.42 4.54
CA ASN A 51 11.03 -6.98 5.77
C ASN A 51 9.86 -6.06 5.40
N ILE A 52 8.66 -6.60 5.42
CA ILE A 52 7.42 -5.85 5.19
C ILE A 52 6.47 -6.07 6.36
N PRO A 53 5.58 -5.11 6.65
CA PRO A 53 4.54 -5.30 7.66
C PRO A 53 3.64 -6.47 7.30
N SER A 54 3.44 -7.40 8.23
CA SER A 54 2.54 -8.54 8.01
C SER A 54 1.09 -8.09 8.05
N ILE A 55 0.27 -8.60 7.12
CA ILE A 55 -1.18 -8.40 7.17
C ILE A 55 -1.77 -9.27 8.27
N GLN A 56 -2.54 -8.65 9.15
CA GLN A 56 -3.18 -9.33 10.29
C GLN A 56 -4.67 -9.55 10.06
N ALA A 57 -5.35 -8.62 9.42
CA ALA A 57 -6.79 -8.72 9.21
C ALA A 57 -7.29 -7.84 8.07
N VAL A 58 -8.38 -8.26 7.47
CA VAL A 58 -9.23 -7.43 6.61
C VAL A 58 -10.59 -7.39 7.28
N SER A 59 -11.11 -6.21 7.55
CA SER A 59 -12.31 -6.05 8.38
C SER A 59 -13.24 -4.99 7.80
N VAL A 60 -14.45 -4.97 8.34
CA VAL A 60 -15.44 -3.91 8.08
C VAL A 60 -15.58 -3.13 9.38
N GLU A 61 -15.39 -1.81 9.33
CA GLU A 61 -15.56 -0.92 10.47
C GLU A 61 -17.07 -0.71 10.78
N GLU A 62 -17.36 -0.13 11.94
CA GLU A 62 -18.75 0.11 12.40
C GLU A 62 -19.57 0.94 11.40
N ASP A 63 -18.90 1.88 10.71
CA ASP A 63 -19.54 2.73 9.69
C ASP A 63 -19.69 2.06 8.31
N GLY A 64 -19.26 0.79 8.18
CA GLY A 64 -19.31 0.04 6.93
C GLY A 64 -18.10 0.22 6.01
N CYS A 65 -17.13 1.01 6.40
CA CYS A 65 -15.88 1.15 5.65
C CYS A 65 -14.99 -0.08 5.80
N TRP A 66 -14.34 -0.48 4.71
CA TRP A 66 -13.36 -1.56 4.75
C TRP A 66 -12.05 -1.11 5.36
N SER A 67 -11.38 -2.00 6.06
CA SER A 67 -10.06 -1.73 6.63
C SER A 67 -9.11 -2.90 6.46
N ILE A 68 -7.81 -2.59 6.36
CA ILE A 68 -6.72 -3.56 6.39
C ILE A 68 -5.85 -3.24 7.60
N THR A 69 -5.65 -4.24 8.45
CA THR A 69 -4.79 -4.13 9.63
C THR A 69 -3.46 -4.83 9.35
N ARG A 70 -2.37 -4.13 9.59
CA ARG A 70 -0.99 -4.60 9.43
C ARG A 70 -0.21 -4.35 10.72
N ASP A 71 0.98 -4.95 10.80
CA ASP A 71 1.93 -4.56 11.85
C ASP A 71 2.33 -3.10 11.68
N TYR A 72 2.45 -2.39 12.79
CA TYR A 72 3.03 -1.05 12.81
C TYR A 72 4.55 -1.18 12.96
N ILE A 73 5.28 -0.53 12.06
CA ILE A 73 6.74 -0.50 12.13
C ILE A 73 7.17 0.86 12.68
N GLU A 74 7.80 0.85 13.85
CA GLU A 74 8.39 2.05 14.42
C GLU A 74 9.68 2.39 13.68
N GLY A 75 9.89 3.67 13.44
CA GLY A 75 11.07 4.16 12.78
C GLY A 75 10.82 5.46 12.05
N LYS A 76 11.88 5.96 11.45
CA LYS A 76 11.85 7.15 10.62
C LYS A 76 12.01 6.74 9.15
N THR A 77 11.40 7.51 8.26
CA THR A 77 11.61 7.33 6.82
C THR A 77 13.01 7.78 6.44
N LEU A 78 13.54 7.24 5.34
CA LEU A 78 14.84 7.70 4.82
C LEU A 78 14.82 9.20 4.49
N THR A 79 13.68 9.72 4.04
CA THR A 79 13.52 11.15 3.78
C THR A 79 13.71 11.98 5.04
N GLU A 80 13.10 11.57 6.16
CA GLU A 80 13.28 12.25 7.45
C GLU A 80 14.72 12.18 7.93
N LEU A 81 15.35 11.01 7.80
CA LEU A 81 16.76 10.81 8.19
C LEU A 81 17.70 11.68 7.35
N MET A 82 17.45 11.82 6.05
CA MET A 82 18.24 12.70 5.18
C MET A 82 18.10 14.17 5.53
N LYS A 83 16.91 14.59 5.96
CA LYS A 83 16.66 15.96 6.43
C LYS A 83 17.35 16.25 7.75
N GLU A 84 17.33 15.30 8.67
CA GLU A 84 17.96 15.43 9.99
C GLU A 84 19.49 15.32 9.91
N ASN A 85 20.03 14.54 8.98
CA ASN A 85 21.45 14.26 8.82
C ASN A 85 21.87 14.48 7.36
N PRO A 86 21.95 15.74 6.88
CA PRO A 86 22.30 16.02 5.48
C PRO A 86 23.68 15.51 5.06
N ASP A 87 24.61 15.37 6.01
CA ASP A 87 25.95 14.83 5.82
C ASP A 87 25.97 13.33 5.51
N LYS A 88 24.89 12.60 5.86
CA LYS A 88 24.73 11.16 5.61
C LYS A 88 23.83 10.85 4.42
N ARG A 89 23.48 11.83 3.63
CA ARG A 89 22.57 11.67 2.50
C ARG A 89 23.00 10.56 1.54
N ASP A 90 24.27 10.50 1.18
CA ASP A 90 24.78 9.50 0.25
C ASP A 90 24.67 8.09 0.82
N GLU A 91 24.90 7.92 2.12
CA GLU A 91 24.73 6.67 2.83
C GLU A 91 23.27 6.17 2.75
N TYR A 92 22.31 7.05 3.00
CA TYR A 92 20.89 6.72 2.93
C TYR A 92 20.42 6.43 1.50
N LEU A 93 20.93 7.16 0.50
CA LEU A 93 20.67 6.88 -0.91
C LEU A 93 21.21 5.51 -1.32
N ASN A 94 22.40 5.14 -0.85
CA ASN A 94 22.97 3.83 -1.10
C ASN A 94 22.13 2.71 -0.48
N GLN A 95 21.62 2.91 0.75
CA GLN A 95 20.68 1.95 1.38
C GLN A 95 19.41 1.77 0.55
N MET A 96 18.88 2.86 0.01
CA MET A 96 17.68 2.80 -0.85
C MET A 96 17.95 2.00 -2.12
N VAL A 97 19.09 2.24 -2.77
CA VAL A 97 19.47 1.50 -3.98
C VAL A 97 19.69 0.02 -3.69
N GLU A 98 20.36 -0.31 -2.60
CA GLU A 98 20.57 -1.71 -2.18
C GLU A 98 19.24 -2.42 -1.92
N LEU A 99 18.30 -1.74 -1.26
CA LEU A 99 16.95 -2.29 -1.03
C LEU A 99 16.22 -2.53 -2.34
N GLN A 100 16.27 -1.58 -3.28
CA GLN A 100 15.65 -1.73 -4.59
C GLN A 100 16.25 -2.90 -5.36
N LEU A 101 17.56 -3.07 -5.36
CA LEU A 101 18.24 -4.20 -6.00
C LEU A 101 17.80 -5.53 -5.38
N MET A 102 17.69 -5.59 -4.06
CA MET A 102 17.22 -6.78 -3.37
C MET A 102 15.76 -7.13 -3.78
N ILE A 103 14.88 -6.13 -3.81
CA ILE A 103 13.48 -6.32 -4.22
C ILE A 103 13.42 -6.79 -5.67
N HIS A 104 14.17 -6.17 -6.57
CA HIS A 104 14.21 -6.54 -7.99
C HIS A 104 14.80 -7.94 -8.24
N SER A 105 15.58 -8.47 -7.31
CA SER A 105 16.08 -9.85 -7.39
C SER A 105 15.03 -10.90 -7.08
N LYS A 106 13.90 -10.51 -6.49
CA LYS A 106 12.81 -11.41 -6.11
C LYS A 106 11.86 -11.61 -7.28
N THR A 107 11.27 -12.80 -7.37
CA THR A 107 10.26 -13.13 -8.36
C THR A 107 8.95 -13.47 -7.65
N CYS A 108 7.86 -12.88 -8.11
CA CYS A 108 6.53 -13.16 -7.60
C CYS A 108 5.56 -13.40 -8.76
N PRO A 109 5.49 -14.63 -9.29
CA PRO A 109 4.73 -14.91 -10.50
C PRO A 109 3.22 -14.75 -10.36
N LEU A 110 2.72 -14.76 -9.11
CA LEU A 110 1.29 -14.60 -8.81
C LEU A 110 0.84 -13.14 -8.69
N LEU A 111 1.76 -12.19 -8.75
CA LEU A 111 1.40 -10.78 -8.78
C LEU A 111 0.88 -10.37 -10.15
N ASN A 112 -0.11 -9.47 -10.15
CA ASN A 112 -0.59 -8.85 -11.38
C ASN A 112 0.52 -7.99 -11.98
N LYS A 113 0.76 -8.15 -13.28
CA LYS A 113 1.72 -7.30 -13.98
C LYS A 113 1.14 -5.90 -14.13
N LEU A 114 1.95 -4.89 -13.86
CA LEU A 114 1.55 -3.49 -14.00
C LEU A 114 1.02 -3.18 -15.40
N LYS A 115 1.66 -3.72 -16.42
CA LYS A 115 1.23 -3.57 -17.82
C LYS A 115 -0.21 -4.04 -18.04
N ASP A 116 -0.56 -5.21 -17.51
CA ASP A 116 -1.89 -5.78 -17.65
C ASP A 116 -2.94 -4.97 -16.89
N LYS A 117 -2.59 -4.49 -15.69
CA LYS A 117 -3.43 -3.62 -14.88
C LYS A 117 -3.71 -2.31 -15.60
N MET A 118 -2.69 -1.68 -16.17
CA MET A 118 -2.84 -0.42 -16.91
C MET A 118 -3.66 -0.60 -18.17
N ALA A 119 -3.48 -1.69 -18.90
CA ALA A 119 -4.28 -2.00 -20.09
C ALA A 119 -5.75 -2.15 -19.75
N ARG A 120 -6.07 -2.84 -18.65
CA ARG A 120 -7.45 -2.98 -18.16
C ARG A 120 -8.05 -1.63 -17.78
N GLN A 121 -7.32 -0.79 -17.07
CA GLN A 121 -7.79 0.53 -16.67
C GLN A 121 -8.07 1.44 -17.88
N ILE A 122 -7.22 1.36 -18.91
CA ILE A 122 -7.43 2.10 -20.17
C ILE A 122 -8.71 1.62 -20.88
N SER A 123 -8.94 0.31 -20.94
CA SER A 123 -10.16 -0.26 -21.51
C SER A 123 -11.41 0.19 -20.78
N GLU A 124 -11.39 0.21 -19.46
CA GLU A 124 -12.49 0.72 -18.63
C GLU A 124 -12.79 2.19 -18.90
N MET A 125 -11.76 3.01 -19.09
CA MET A 125 -11.91 4.43 -19.44
C MET A 125 -12.50 4.61 -20.83
N GLU A 126 -12.11 3.81 -21.82
CA GLU A 126 -12.66 3.83 -23.17
C GLU A 126 -14.15 3.46 -23.18
N GLU A 127 -14.56 2.48 -22.37
CA GLU A 127 -15.97 2.12 -22.22
C GLU A 127 -16.78 3.27 -21.61
N LEU A 128 -16.27 3.95 -20.60
CA LEU A 128 -16.91 5.12 -20.00
C LEU A 128 -17.05 6.27 -21.00
N ASP A 129 -16.03 6.53 -21.81
CA ASP A 129 -16.06 7.54 -22.85
C ASP A 129 -17.10 7.23 -23.94
N SER A 130 -17.22 5.95 -24.32
CA SER A 130 -18.21 5.54 -25.31
C SER A 130 -19.64 5.73 -24.79
N VAL A 131 -19.88 5.44 -23.50
CA VAL A 131 -21.18 5.68 -22.86
C VAL A 131 -21.49 7.19 -22.82
N ASN A 132 -20.53 8.00 -22.42
CA ASN A 132 -20.71 9.46 -22.33
C ASN A 132 -20.92 10.13 -23.68
N ARG A 133 -20.48 9.53 -24.79
CA ARG A 133 -20.69 10.09 -26.15
C ARG A 133 -22.11 9.92 -26.66
N TYR A 134 -22.87 9.00 -26.09
CA TYR A 134 -24.23 8.68 -26.52
C TYR A 134 -25.32 9.24 -25.59
N ASP A 135 -24.94 9.82 -24.47
CA ASP A 135 -25.80 10.56 -23.56
C ASP A 135 -25.77 12.05 -23.88
#